data_8b36796b0a68ef847124bb4aaaa568f4
#
_entry.id   8b36796b0a68ef847124bb4aaaa568f4
#
_cell.length_a   1.000
_cell.length_b   1.000
_cell.length_c   1.000
_cell.angle_alpha   90.00
_cell.angle_beta   90.00
_cell.angle_gamma   90.00
#
_symmetry.space_group_name_H-M   'P 1'
#
loop_
_entity.id
_entity.type
_entity.pdbx_description
1 polymer ?
#
loop_
_entity_poly.entity_id
_entity_poly.type
_entity_poly.pdbx_seq_one_letter_code
_entity_poly.pdbx_strand_id
1 'polypeptide(L)'
;MVLFDIDCDGNTVQEFLNQLKIFKSNLGDSGHTAEGDIFQACKTAQSMGALVIPAHIDDFSGLSDMSHDNICKLLDRRYINAIQVVNNDIWDNYANEGIAMISKKLTEKYGKPISEEQAKKWRKVYEMAKNIDVPMLRFSDNPFSDKSSKHGLWGIGKSYTWLKMSQTPNLESVRQALISYDMRVRKDVECSNIPDKQPNMIIRKIQISDCILNEKEDIQISFNPQMNTIIGGRGSGKSSIIRTIAGAMNSFSG
;
A
#
# COMPACT_ATOMS: atom_id res chain seq x y z
N MET A 1 -0.10 -12.21 0.22
CA MET A 1 -1.08 -11.59 1.16
C MET A 1 -2.30 -11.17 0.36
N VAL A 2 -3.49 -11.47 0.89
CA VAL A 2 -4.78 -11.06 0.29
C VAL A 2 -5.51 -10.25 1.36
N LEU A 3 -5.98 -9.05 0.98
CA LEU A 3 -6.71 -8.16 1.87
C LEU A 3 -8.16 -8.07 1.41
N PHE A 4 -9.09 -8.41 2.29
CA PHE A 4 -10.52 -8.19 2.13
C PHE A 4 -10.96 -6.93 2.87
N ASP A 5 -12.15 -6.42 2.57
CA ASP A 5 -12.70 -5.28 3.29
C ASP A 5 -12.94 -5.63 4.77
N ILE A 6 -12.98 -4.61 5.61
CA ILE A 6 -13.21 -4.76 7.05
C ILE A 6 -14.60 -5.32 7.35
N ASP A 7 -15.57 -5.07 6.47
CA ASP A 7 -16.95 -5.57 6.57
C ASP A 7 -17.11 -6.99 5.96
N CYS A 8 -16.01 -7.58 5.46
CA CYS A 8 -16.03 -8.93 4.89
C CYS A 8 -16.28 -9.95 6.01
N ASP A 9 -17.25 -10.81 5.82
CA ASP A 9 -17.51 -11.89 6.75
C ASP A 9 -16.53 -13.07 6.62
N GLY A 10 -16.46 -13.90 7.66
CA GLY A 10 -15.58 -15.07 7.66
C GLY A 10 -15.93 -16.11 6.59
N ASN A 11 -17.19 -16.13 6.09
CA ASN A 11 -17.61 -17.05 5.06
C ASN A 11 -17.00 -16.70 3.71
N THR A 12 -16.91 -15.41 3.39
CA THR A 12 -16.24 -14.92 2.17
C THR A 12 -14.76 -15.32 2.13
N VAL A 13 -14.06 -15.17 3.26
CA VAL A 13 -12.66 -15.62 3.38
C VAL A 13 -12.57 -17.14 3.23
N GLN A 14 -13.49 -17.89 3.86
CA GLN A 14 -13.52 -19.35 3.75
C GLN A 14 -13.84 -19.80 2.33
N GLU A 15 -14.73 -19.10 1.62
CA GLU A 15 -15.04 -19.38 0.22
C GLU A 15 -13.81 -19.19 -0.67
N PHE A 16 -13.06 -18.09 -0.47
CA PHE A 16 -11.79 -17.87 -1.16
C PHE A 16 -10.82 -19.03 -0.92
N LEU A 17 -10.64 -19.45 0.32
CA LEU A 17 -9.76 -20.57 0.68
C LEU A 17 -10.22 -21.88 0.06
N ASN A 18 -11.53 -22.14 0.08
CA ASN A 18 -12.11 -23.35 -0.53
C ASN A 18 -11.86 -23.41 -2.05
N GLN A 19 -11.93 -22.26 -2.75
CA GLN A 19 -11.60 -22.19 -4.19
C GLN A 19 -10.13 -22.55 -4.46
N LEU A 20 -9.25 -22.32 -3.49
CA LEU A 20 -7.85 -22.72 -3.53
C LEU A 20 -7.61 -24.13 -2.95
N LYS A 21 -8.65 -24.89 -2.64
CA LYS A 21 -8.61 -26.22 -2.00
C LYS A 21 -8.02 -26.22 -0.58
N ILE A 22 -8.06 -25.10 0.09
CA ILE A 22 -7.73 -25.00 1.51
C ILE A 22 -9.03 -25.03 2.30
N PHE A 23 -9.31 -26.17 2.92
CA PHE A 23 -10.53 -26.40 3.68
C PHE A 23 -10.33 -26.11 5.16
N LYS A 24 -11.42 -25.88 5.89
CA LYS A 24 -11.39 -25.59 7.32
C LYS A 24 -10.62 -26.64 8.15
N SER A 25 -10.67 -27.90 7.71
CA SER A 25 -9.95 -29.03 8.33
C SER A 25 -8.43 -28.92 8.21
N ASN A 26 -7.92 -28.15 7.25
CA ASN A 26 -6.50 -28.03 6.91
C ASN A 26 -5.91 -26.67 7.30
N LEU A 27 -6.71 -25.81 7.93
CA LEU A 27 -6.24 -24.49 8.36
C LEU A 27 -5.15 -24.63 9.43
N GLY A 28 -4.01 -23.98 9.19
CA GLY A 28 -2.84 -24.03 10.08
C GLY A 28 -1.92 -25.22 9.86
N ASP A 29 -2.25 -26.13 8.94
CA ASP A 29 -1.36 -27.22 8.56
C ASP A 29 -0.34 -26.70 7.53
N SER A 30 0.93 -26.64 7.93
CA SER A 30 2.04 -26.21 7.08
C SER A 30 2.34 -27.16 5.91
N GLY A 31 1.84 -28.41 5.97
CA GLY A 31 1.93 -29.40 4.90
C GLY A 31 0.87 -29.20 3.80
N HIS A 32 -0.17 -28.40 4.06
CA HIS A 32 -1.22 -28.11 3.10
C HIS A 32 -0.99 -26.76 2.41
N THR A 33 -0.76 -26.81 1.11
CA THR A 33 -0.63 -25.63 0.25
C THR A 33 -1.82 -25.52 -0.68
N ALA A 34 -2.10 -24.31 -1.15
CA ALA A 34 -3.14 -24.08 -2.15
C ALA A 34 -2.87 -24.92 -3.42
N GLU A 35 -3.91 -25.51 -3.96
CA GLU A 35 -3.86 -26.16 -5.27
C GLU A 35 -3.98 -25.12 -6.38
N GLY A 36 -3.31 -25.37 -7.51
CA GLY A 36 -3.30 -24.49 -8.66
C GLY A 36 -2.11 -23.53 -8.69
N ASP A 37 -2.11 -22.66 -9.68
CA ASP A 37 -1.05 -21.67 -9.83
C ASP A 37 -1.36 -20.35 -9.12
N ILE A 38 -0.33 -19.58 -8.84
CA ILE A 38 -0.43 -18.27 -8.17
C ILE A 38 -1.31 -17.29 -8.96
N PHE A 39 -1.34 -17.40 -10.30
CA PHE A 39 -2.14 -16.51 -11.14
C PHE A 39 -3.63 -16.76 -10.97
N GLN A 40 -4.01 -18.03 -10.79
CA GLN A 40 -5.39 -18.39 -10.48
C GLN A 40 -5.78 -17.86 -9.09
N ALA A 41 -4.91 -18.01 -8.10
CA ALA A 41 -5.14 -17.46 -6.76
C ALA A 41 -5.33 -15.93 -6.78
N CYS A 42 -4.48 -15.22 -7.53
CA CYS A 42 -4.62 -13.77 -7.70
C CYS A 42 -5.95 -13.38 -8.36
N LYS A 43 -6.33 -14.05 -9.44
CA LYS A 43 -7.60 -13.78 -10.14
C LYS A 43 -8.80 -14.06 -9.26
N THR A 44 -8.78 -15.16 -8.52
CA THR A 44 -9.85 -15.53 -7.58
C THR A 44 -9.99 -14.44 -6.51
N ALA A 45 -8.89 -14.00 -5.88
CA ALA A 45 -8.92 -12.94 -4.89
C ALA A 45 -9.50 -11.63 -5.47
N GLN A 46 -9.05 -11.22 -6.65
CA GLN A 46 -9.53 -10.01 -7.30
C GLN A 46 -11.00 -10.08 -7.73
N SER A 47 -11.46 -11.25 -8.20
CA SER A 47 -12.89 -11.43 -8.56
C SER A 47 -13.82 -11.32 -7.35
N MET A 48 -13.29 -11.57 -6.15
CA MET A 48 -13.97 -11.36 -4.86
C MET A 48 -13.76 -9.96 -4.27
N GLY A 49 -13.18 -9.04 -5.03
CA GLY A 49 -12.96 -7.65 -4.62
C GLY A 49 -11.73 -7.41 -3.73
N ALA A 50 -10.97 -8.44 -3.42
CA ALA A 50 -9.79 -8.33 -2.56
C ALA A 50 -8.60 -7.64 -3.25
N LEU A 51 -7.66 -7.13 -2.43
CA LEU A 51 -6.35 -6.67 -2.89
C LEU A 51 -5.32 -7.78 -2.74
N VAL A 52 -4.46 -7.91 -3.74
CA VAL A 52 -3.38 -8.91 -3.76
C VAL A 52 -2.05 -8.20 -3.63
N ILE A 53 -1.24 -8.62 -2.66
CA ILE A 53 0.08 -8.07 -2.37
C ILE A 53 1.04 -9.25 -2.15
N PRO A 54 1.89 -9.61 -3.11
CA PRO A 54 2.97 -10.55 -2.89
C PRO A 54 3.82 -10.12 -1.70
N ALA A 55 3.96 -11.02 -0.73
CA ALA A 55 4.71 -10.76 0.49
C ALA A 55 6.20 -10.98 0.27
N HIS A 56 7.05 -10.21 0.98
CA HIS A 56 8.51 -10.35 1.10
C HIS A 56 9.20 -10.89 -0.17
N ILE A 57 8.95 -10.25 -1.33
CA ILE A 57 9.38 -10.74 -2.66
C ILE A 57 10.89 -10.98 -2.78
N ASP A 58 11.67 -10.30 -1.97
CA ASP A 58 13.14 -10.27 -1.91
C ASP A 58 13.70 -10.98 -0.67
N ASP A 59 13.04 -12.04 -0.19
CA ASP A 59 13.40 -12.83 1.00
C ASP A 59 13.22 -14.34 0.73
N PHE A 60 13.48 -15.19 1.75
CA PHE A 60 13.54 -16.66 1.68
C PHE A 60 12.31 -17.33 1.05
N SER A 61 11.13 -16.92 1.40
CA SER A 61 9.89 -17.44 0.83
C SER A 61 9.29 -16.51 -0.23
N GLY A 62 10.13 -15.63 -0.81
CA GLY A 62 9.73 -14.68 -1.81
C GLY A 62 9.66 -15.28 -3.22
N LEU A 63 9.91 -14.45 -4.22
CA LEU A 63 9.74 -14.84 -5.63
C LEU A 63 11.02 -15.38 -6.29
N SER A 64 12.13 -15.47 -5.56
CA SER A 64 13.46 -15.78 -6.13
C SER A 64 13.59 -17.16 -6.76
N ASP A 65 12.72 -18.09 -6.40
CA ASP A 65 12.71 -19.45 -6.93
C ASP A 65 11.75 -19.62 -8.13
N MET A 66 10.99 -18.59 -8.47
CA MET A 66 10.15 -18.57 -9.67
C MET A 66 11.01 -18.29 -10.92
N SER A 67 10.54 -18.79 -12.07
CA SER A 67 11.15 -18.44 -13.34
C SER A 67 11.00 -16.94 -13.63
N HIS A 68 11.95 -16.38 -14.37
CA HIS A 68 11.96 -14.97 -14.76
C HIS A 68 10.62 -14.53 -15.40
N ASP A 69 10.13 -15.34 -16.34
CA ASP A 69 8.88 -15.03 -17.07
C ASP A 69 7.66 -15.03 -16.15
N ASN A 70 7.62 -15.94 -15.20
CA ASN A 70 6.54 -15.99 -14.21
C ASN A 70 6.61 -14.81 -13.25
N ILE A 71 7.80 -14.36 -12.85
CA ILE A 71 7.95 -13.14 -12.05
C ILE A 71 7.46 -11.92 -12.85
N CYS A 72 7.92 -11.74 -14.09
CA CYS A 72 7.46 -10.65 -14.95
C CYS A 72 5.94 -10.64 -15.13
N LYS A 73 5.36 -11.81 -15.33
CA LYS A 73 3.91 -11.96 -15.47
C LYS A 73 3.16 -11.65 -14.18
N LEU A 74 3.67 -12.10 -13.02
CA LEU A 74 3.04 -11.87 -11.72
C LEU A 74 3.07 -10.40 -11.32
N LEU A 75 4.19 -9.73 -11.60
CA LEU A 75 4.41 -8.32 -11.27
C LEU A 75 3.63 -7.35 -12.18
N ASP A 76 2.53 -7.78 -12.77
CA ASP A 76 1.63 -6.99 -13.59
C ASP A 76 0.41 -6.56 -12.74
N ARG A 77 -0.03 -5.31 -12.87
CA ARG A 77 -1.22 -4.77 -12.18
C ARG A 77 -2.50 -5.58 -12.44
N ARG A 78 -2.53 -6.42 -13.44
CA ARG A 78 -3.63 -7.36 -13.70
C ARG A 78 -3.73 -8.46 -12.64
N TYR A 79 -2.67 -8.71 -11.89
CA TYR A 79 -2.62 -9.78 -10.87
C TYR A 79 -2.42 -9.24 -9.46
N ILE A 80 -1.78 -8.09 -9.31
CA ILE A 80 -1.37 -7.55 -8.01
C ILE A 80 -1.68 -6.06 -7.89
N ASN A 81 -1.84 -5.59 -6.66
CA ASN A 81 -2.12 -4.19 -6.36
C ASN A 81 -0.91 -3.44 -5.77
N ALA A 82 -0.03 -4.17 -5.11
CA ALA A 82 1.23 -3.69 -4.54
C ALA A 82 2.17 -4.88 -4.32
N ILE A 83 3.39 -4.63 -3.89
CA ILE A 83 4.36 -5.66 -3.49
C ILE A 83 4.97 -5.29 -2.14
N GLN A 84 5.28 -6.28 -1.31
CA GLN A 84 6.07 -6.07 -0.10
C GLN A 84 7.54 -6.35 -0.37
N VAL A 85 8.39 -5.39 0.00
CA VAL A 85 9.86 -5.51 0.01
C VAL A 85 10.37 -5.46 1.43
N VAL A 86 11.39 -6.26 1.75
CA VAL A 86 11.94 -6.43 3.10
C VAL A 86 13.35 -5.88 3.20
N ASN A 87 14.13 -5.96 2.12
CA ASN A 87 15.54 -5.62 2.10
C ASN A 87 15.86 -4.34 1.31
N ASN A 88 14.88 -3.48 1.03
CA ASN A 88 15.10 -2.27 0.25
C ASN A 88 16.17 -1.34 0.85
N ASP A 89 16.30 -1.30 2.18
CA ASP A 89 17.36 -0.57 2.88
C ASP A 89 18.76 -1.05 2.47
N ILE A 90 18.93 -2.36 2.28
CA ILE A 90 20.20 -2.94 1.82
C ILE A 90 20.38 -2.65 0.33
N TRP A 91 19.35 -2.86 -0.49
CA TRP A 91 19.45 -2.63 -1.93
C TRP A 91 19.74 -1.17 -2.30
N ASP A 92 19.10 -0.24 -1.63
CA ASP A 92 19.24 1.19 -1.93
C ASP A 92 20.56 1.75 -1.35
N ASN A 93 20.93 1.40 -0.12
CA ASN A 93 22.15 1.92 0.53
C ASN A 93 23.44 1.30 -0.03
N TYR A 94 23.37 0.07 -0.53
CA TYR A 94 24.51 -0.66 -1.08
C TYR A 94 24.38 -0.93 -2.59
N ALA A 95 23.64 -0.09 -3.30
CA ALA A 95 23.34 -0.27 -4.74
C ALA A 95 24.62 -0.38 -5.60
N ASN A 96 25.66 0.37 -5.25
CA ASN A 96 26.95 0.42 -5.96
C ASN A 96 27.98 -0.59 -5.42
N GLU A 97 27.64 -1.34 -4.38
CA GLU A 97 28.57 -2.30 -3.77
C GLU A 97 28.51 -3.65 -4.48
N GLY A 98 29.62 -4.38 -4.36
CA GLY A 98 29.73 -5.75 -4.89
C GLY A 98 28.83 -6.72 -4.09
N ILE A 99 28.44 -7.81 -4.75
CA ILE A 99 27.53 -8.80 -4.17
C ILE A 99 28.03 -9.43 -2.87
N ALA A 100 29.36 -9.54 -2.72
CA ALA A 100 29.98 -10.04 -1.49
C ALA A 100 29.66 -9.15 -0.29
N MET A 101 29.70 -7.83 -0.46
CA MET A 101 29.33 -6.88 0.61
C MET A 101 27.84 -6.98 0.93
N ILE A 102 26.99 -7.06 -0.08
CA ILE A 102 25.54 -7.25 0.06
C ILE A 102 25.22 -8.54 0.82
N SER A 103 25.84 -9.66 0.43
CA SER A 103 25.69 -10.95 1.10
C SER A 103 26.07 -10.86 2.59
N LYS A 104 27.17 -10.14 2.90
CA LYS A 104 27.57 -9.88 4.28
C LYS A 104 26.53 -9.08 5.06
N LYS A 105 25.97 -8.01 4.46
CA LYS A 105 24.92 -7.20 5.10
C LYS A 105 23.63 -7.96 5.33
N LEU A 106 23.22 -8.79 4.39
CA LEU A 106 22.09 -9.70 4.56
C LEU A 106 22.36 -10.72 5.66
N THR A 107 23.58 -11.30 5.72
CA THR A 107 24.00 -12.21 6.79
C THR A 107 23.93 -11.52 8.17
N GLU A 108 24.41 -10.29 8.28
CA GLU A 108 24.30 -9.49 9.51
C GLU A 108 22.83 -9.26 9.91
N LYS A 109 21.96 -8.90 8.95
CA LYS A 109 20.53 -8.66 9.18
C LYS A 109 19.78 -9.90 9.64
N TYR A 110 20.02 -11.04 9.00
CA TYR A 110 19.30 -12.29 9.27
C TYR A 110 19.90 -13.13 10.38
N GLY A 111 21.13 -12.85 10.79
CA GLY A 111 21.86 -13.66 11.79
C GLY A 111 22.18 -15.07 11.33
N LYS A 112 22.11 -15.35 10.03
CA LYS A 112 22.42 -16.63 9.40
C LYS A 112 23.11 -16.40 8.05
N PRO A 113 24.01 -17.29 7.61
CA PRO A 113 24.77 -17.14 6.38
C PRO A 113 23.84 -17.01 5.16
N ILE A 114 24.02 -15.96 4.38
CA ILE A 114 23.39 -15.76 3.08
C ILE A 114 24.47 -15.84 2.01
N SER A 115 24.32 -16.77 1.09
CA SER A 115 25.29 -16.91 -0.01
C SER A 115 25.19 -15.76 -1.01
N GLU A 116 26.28 -15.50 -1.73
CA GLU A 116 26.26 -14.52 -2.83
C GLU A 116 25.26 -14.89 -3.92
N GLU A 117 25.06 -16.18 -4.17
CA GLU A 117 24.05 -16.64 -5.13
C GLU A 117 22.64 -16.27 -4.68
N GLN A 118 22.32 -16.52 -3.41
CA GLN A 118 21.02 -16.13 -2.86
C GLN A 118 20.84 -14.62 -2.89
N ALA A 119 21.85 -13.85 -2.51
CA ALA A 119 21.82 -12.40 -2.57
C ALA A 119 21.59 -11.88 -4.01
N LYS A 120 22.23 -12.52 -5.01
CA LYS A 120 22.00 -12.20 -6.44
C LYS A 120 20.55 -12.47 -6.86
N LYS A 121 19.99 -13.61 -6.46
CA LYS A 121 18.59 -13.96 -6.78
C LYS A 121 17.63 -12.93 -6.20
N TRP A 122 17.76 -12.57 -4.93
CA TRP A 122 16.92 -11.59 -4.27
C TRP A 122 17.05 -10.19 -4.88
N ARG A 123 18.29 -9.75 -5.11
CA ARG A 123 18.55 -8.46 -5.79
C ARG A 123 17.88 -8.40 -7.15
N LYS A 124 17.98 -9.46 -7.94
CA LYS A 124 17.35 -9.53 -9.27
C LYS A 124 15.83 -9.34 -9.18
N VAL A 125 15.15 -9.99 -8.22
CA VAL A 125 13.71 -9.82 -8.01
C VAL A 125 13.39 -8.37 -7.64
N TYR A 126 14.16 -7.78 -6.73
CA TYR A 126 13.99 -6.38 -6.34
C TYR A 126 14.16 -5.42 -7.53
N GLU A 127 15.20 -5.60 -8.33
CA GLU A 127 15.44 -4.77 -9.52
C GLU A 127 14.33 -4.92 -10.57
N MET A 128 13.83 -6.13 -10.78
CA MET A 128 12.66 -6.35 -11.64
C MET A 128 11.44 -5.59 -11.10
N ALA A 129 11.18 -5.69 -9.80
CA ALA A 129 10.07 -5.02 -9.15
C ALA A 129 10.18 -3.48 -9.22
N LYS A 130 11.39 -2.93 -9.08
CA LYS A 130 11.66 -1.48 -9.16
C LYS A 130 11.35 -0.87 -10.54
N ASN A 131 11.42 -1.69 -11.59
CA ASN A 131 11.19 -1.24 -12.97
C ASN A 131 9.72 -1.33 -13.41
N ILE A 132 8.82 -1.71 -12.51
CA ILE A 132 7.39 -1.85 -12.80
C ILE A 132 6.60 -0.77 -12.09
N ASP A 133 5.49 -0.38 -12.71
CA ASP A 133 4.55 0.59 -12.17
C ASP A 133 3.61 -0.04 -11.10
N VAL A 134 4.22 -0.55 -10.00
CA VAL A 134 3.51 -1.14 -8.86
C VAL A 134 4.10 -0.61 -7.57
N PRO A 135 3.28 -0.14 -6.60
CA PRO A 135 3.78 0.40 -5.35
C PRO A 135 4.53 -0.65 -4.51
N MET A 136 5.71 -0.27 -4.03
CA MET A 136 6.49 -1.05 -3.09
C MET A 136 6.14 -0.63 -1.67
N LEU A 137 5.69 -1.58 -0.86
CA LEU A 137 5.33 -1.39 0.54
C LEU A 137 6.35 -2.05 1.45
N ARG A 138 6.46 -1.53 2.68
CA ARG A 138 7.17 -2.15 3.79
C ARG A 138 6.20 -2.47 4.90
N PHE A 139 6.30 -3.66 5.44
CA PHE A 139 5.58 -4.09 6.64
C PHE A 139 6.56 -4.75 7.59
N SER A 140 6.22 -4.77 8.88
CA SER A 140 6.91 -5.63 9.83
C SER A 140 6.73 -7.08 9.41
N ASP A 141 7.85 -7.77 9.25
CA ASP A 141 7.85 -9.21 9.04
C ASP A 141 8.34 -9.90 10.31
N ASN A 142 7.92 -11.13 10.53
CA ASN A 142 8.34 -11.86 11.69
C ASN A 142 9.57 -12.71 11.37
N PRO A 143 10.78 -12.27 11.77
CA PRO A 143 12.01 -12.99 11.45
C PRO A 143 12.22 -14.24 12.31
N PHE A 144 11.33 -14.49 13.28
CA PHE A 144 11.46 -15.62 14.20
C PHE A 144 10.58 -16.78 13.78
N SER A 145 11.12 -17.98 13.89
CA SER A 145 10.36 -19.21 13.64
C SER A 145 9.20 -19.36 14.63
N ASP A 146 8.21 -20.15 14.25
CA ASP A 146 7.05 -20.52 15.05
C ASP A 146 7.41 -21.15 16.42
N LYS A 147 8.60 -21.73 16.54
CA LYS A 147 9.13 -22.31 17.80
C LYS A 147 9.83 -21.29 18.70
N SER A 148 10.04 -20.06 18.24
CA SER A 148 10.65 -19.01 19.04
C SER A 148 9.65 -18.35 19.96
N SER A 149 10.03 -18.08 21.22
CA SER A 149 9.24 -17.27 22.15
C SER A 149 9.00 -15.81 21.68
N LYS A 150 9.77 -15.37 20.68
CA LYS A 150 9.65 -14.05 20.06
C LYS A 150 8.76 -14.03 18.83
N HIS A 151 8.19 -15.18 18.44
CA HIS A 151 7.26 -15.25 17.32
C HIS A 151 5.96 -14.48 17.60
N GLY A 152 5.28 -14.05 16.58
CA GLY A 152 3.99 -13.37 16.67
C GLY A 152 4.11 -11.86 16.82
N LEU A 153 3.97 -11.32 18.02
CA LEU A 153 3.89 -9.87 18.24
C LEU A 153 5.21 -9.11 18.07
N TRP A 154 6.34 -9.82 17.98
CA TRP A 154 7.63 -9.18 17.83
C TRP A 154 7.77 -8.51 16.47
N GLY A 155 8.25 -7.29 16.48
CA GLY A 155 8.51 -6.53 15.25
C GLY A 155 7.31 -5.78 14.68
N ILE A 156 6.10 -5.96 15.20
CA ILE A 156 4.93 -5.17 14.79
C ILE A 156 5.25 -3.68 14.94
N GLY A 157 5.06 -2.92 13.85
CA GLY A 157 5.35 -1.49 13.81
C GLY A 157 6.81 -1.10 13.64
N LYS A 158 7.76 -2.05 13.54
CA LYS A 158 9.17 -1.75 13.27
C LYS A 158 9.44 -1.34 11.83
N SER A 159 8.66 -1.84 10.90
CA SER A 159 8.63 -1.43 9.51
C SER A 159 7.18 -1.19 9.12
N TYR A 160 6.93 -0.08 8.44
CA TYR A 160 5.58 0.32 8.08
C TYR A 160 5.56 1.18 6.82
N THR A 161 4.38 1.31 6.28
CA THR A 161 4.10 2.18 5.15
C THR A 161 2.96 3.11 5.51
N TRP A 162 3.18 4.40 5.33
CA TRP A 162 2.13 5.41 5.43
C TRP A 162 1.25 5.36 4.18
N LEU A 163 -0.06 5.22 4.39
CA LEU A 163 -1.06 5.32 3.34
C LEU A 163 -1.96 6.53 3.60
N LYS A 164 -2.04 7.42 2.62
CA LYS A 164 -2.92 8.57 2.67
C LYS A 164 -4.33 8.17 2.22
N MET A 165 -5.23 8.04 3.18
CA MET A 165 -6.60 7.55 2.97
C MET A 165 -7.65 8.59 3.40
N SER A 166 -8.92 8.30 3.15
CA SER A 166 -10.06 9.04 3.70
C SER A 166 -10.14 8.88 5.23
N GLN A 167 -10.98 9.68 5.88
CA GLN A 167 -11.14 9.65 7.34
C GLN A 167 -11.63 8.28 7.86
N THR A 168 -12.41 7.56 7.07
CA THR A 168 -12.86 6.20 7.39
C THR A 168 -12.09 5.22 6.51
N PRO A 169 -11.06 4.54 7.05
CA PRO A 169 -10.29 3.55 6.30
C PRO A 169 -11.17 2.35 5.93
N ASN A 170 -11.14 1.98 4.64
CA ASN A 170 -11.75 0.79 4.08
C ASN A 170 -10.89 0.27 2.94
N LEU A 171 -11.21 -0.88 2.38
CA LEU A 171 -10.41 -1.50 1.32
C LEU A 171 -10.32 -0.60 0.08
N GLU A 172 -11.41 0.10 -0.27
CA GLU A 172 -11.40 1.00 -1.43
C GLU A 172 -10.48 2.20 -1.21
N SER A 173 -10.41 2.76 0.00
CA SER A 173 -9.48 3.85 0.31
C SER A 173 -8.01 3.39 0.25
N VAL A 174 -7.72 2.14 0.62
CA VAL A 174 -6.41 1.50 0.40
C VAL A 174 -6.16 1.34 -1.10
N ARG A 175 -7.12 0.82 -1.87
CA ARG A 175 -7.02 0.67 -3.33
C ARG A 175 -6.67 2.01 -4.01
N GLN A 176 -7.37 3.08 -3.65
CA GLN A 176 -7.13 4.43 -4.17
C GLN A 176 -5.75 4.96 -3.80
N ALA A 177 -5.27 4.67 -2.59
CA ALA A 177 -3.91 5.01 -2.19
C ALA A 177 -2.86 4.29 -3.04
N LEU A 178 -3.07 3.00 -3.32
CA LEU A 178 -2.16 2.19 -4.13
C LEU A 178 -2.20 2.55 -5.63
N ILE A 179 -3.33 3.04 -6.15
CA ILE A 179 -3.43 3.54 -7.54
C ILE A 179 -2.64 4.84 -7.71
N SER A 180 -2.70 5.72 -6.72
CA SER A 180 -2.01 7.02 -6.73
C SER A 180 -0.79 7.02 -5.80
N TYR A 181 -0.01 5.95 -5.83
CA TYR A 181 1.01 5.67 -4.82
C TYR A 181 2.11 6.74 -4.73
N ASP A 182 2.48 7.37 -5.83
CA ASP A 182 3.49 8.45 -5.84
C ASP A 182 3.15 9.60 -4.88
N MET A 183 1.85 9.85 -4.69
CA MET A 183 1.35 10.93 -3.83
C MET A 183 0.80 10.44 -2.49
N ARG A 184 0.47 9.15 -2.38
CA ARG A 184 -0.31 8.61 -1.25
C ARG A 184 0.39 7.54 -0.44
N VAL A 185 1.56 7.09 -0.89
CA VAL A 185 2.32 6.02 -0.23
C VAL A 185 3.70 6.55 0.13
N ARG A 186 4.13 6.36 1.39
CA ARG A 186 5.49 6.66 1.86
C ARG A 186 5.95 5.57 2.79
N LYS A 187 7.15 5.06 2.56
CA LYS A 187 7.77 4.06 3.45
C LYS A 187 8.38 4.75 4.68
N ASP A 188 8.48 4.05 5.78
CA ASP A 188 9.10 4.47 7.03
C ASP A 188 10.54 5.00 6.85
N VAL A 189 11.30 4.42 5.92
CA VAL A 189 12.66 4.84 5.55
C VAL A 189 12.69 6.17 4.79
N GLU A 190 11.60 6.56 4.15
CA GLU A 190 11.44 7.82 3.44
C GLU A 190 10.93 8.92 4.37
N CYS A 191 10.12 8.55 5.35
CA CYS A 191 9.48 9.48 6.27
C CYS A 191 9.19 8.83 7.63
N SER A 192 9.97 9.17 8.67
CA SER A 192 9.81 8.63 10.03
C SER A 192 8.62 9.20 10.80
N ASN A 193 8.06 10.33 10.35
CA ASN A 193 6.88 10.95 10.97
C ASN A 193 5.73 10.96 9.98
N ILE A 194 4.51 11.22 10.48
CA ILE A 194 3.33 11.37 9.61
C ILE A 194 3.65 12.35 8.47
N PRO A 195 3.58 11.93 7.19
CA PRO A 195 4.02 12.75 6.06
C PRO A 195 3.16 13.99 5.80
N ASP A 196 1.96 14.02 6.37
CA ASP A 196 0.99 15.10 6.18
C ASP A 196 1.36 16.31 7.02
N LYS A 197 2.16 17.20 6.47
CA LYS A 197 2.22 18.56 6.97
C LYS A 197 0.92 19.26 6.54
N GLN A 198 -0.03 19.38 7.45
CA GLN A 198 -1.16 20.25 7.22
C GLN A 198 -0.65 21.69 7.09
N PRO A 199 -1.15 22.47 6.12
CA PRO A 199 -0.82 23.89 6.08
C PRO A 199 -1.22 24.55 7.39
N ASN A 200 -0.48 25.57 7.82
CA ASN A 200 -0.77 26.31 9.06
C ASN A 200 -2.14 27.00 9.02
N MET A 201 -2.68 27.22 7.82
CA MET A 201 -4.00 27.79 7.60
C MET A 201 -4.82 26.87 6.70
N ILE A 202 -6.02 26.48 7.15
CA ILE A 202 -6.94 25.61 6.42
C ILE A 202 -8.33 26.24 6.45
N ILE A 203 -8.97 26.33 5.30
CA ILE A 203 -10.40 26.66 5.24
C ILE A 203 -11.18 25.38 5.49
N ARG A 204 -11.84 25.27 6.63
CA ARG A 204 -12.65 24.08 6.99
C ARG A 204 -14.07 24.15 6.43
N LYS A 205 -14.62 25.36 6.40
CA LYS A 205 -16.00 25.59 6.00
C LYS A 205 -16.16 27.03 5.50
N ILE A 206 -16.98 27.22 4.50
CA ILE A 206 -17.53 28.53 4.14
C ILE A 206 -19.03 28.50 4.32
N GLN A 207 -19.57 29.62 4.72
CA GLN A 207 -21.00 29.89 4.76
C GLN A 207 -21.25 31.19 4.01
N ILE A 208 -22.15 31.18 3.04
CA ILE A 208 -22.53 32.32 2.24
C ILE A 208 -24.02 32.54 2.52
N SER A 209 -24.35 33.63 3.19
CA SER A 209 -25.71 34.01 3.52
C SER A 209 -26.18 35.14 2.63
N ASP A 210 -27.49 35.26 2.45
CA ASP A 210 -28.15 36.32 1.70
C ASP A 210 -27.65 36.48 0.24
N CYS A 211 -27.33 35.35 -0.40
CA CYS A 211 -26.82 35.33 -1.77
C CYS A 211 -27.95 35.26 -2.78
N ILE A 212 -27.96 36.22 -3.71
CA ILE A 212 -28.94 36.27 -4.81
C ILE A 212 -28.87 34.99 -5.68
N LEU A 213 -27.72 34.33 -5.77
CA LEU A 213 -27.52 33.14 -6.60
C LEU A 213 -28.21 31.89 -6.05
N ASN A 214 -28.68 31.92 -4.82
CA ASN A 214 -29.34 30.78 -4.15
C ASN A 214 -30.66 31.23 -3.47
N GLU A 215 -31.44 32.07 -4.12
CA GLU A 215 -32.76 32.49 -3.63
C GLU A 215 -32.78 32.99 -2.16
N LYS A 216 -31.61 33.50 -1.69
CA LYS A 216 -31.32 33.93 -0.32
C LYS A 216 -31.20 32.82 0.72
N GLU A 217 -31.17 31.57 0.30
CA GLU A 217 -30.82 30.46 1.22
C GLU A 217 -29.33 30.47 1.53
N ASP A 218 -28.97 29.94 2.72
CA ASP A 218 -27.57 29.79 3.13
C ASP A 218 -26.88 28.66 2.36
N ILE A 219 -25.76 28.96 1.73
CA ILE A 219 -24.89 27.97 1.13
C ILE A 219 -23.81 27.61 2.17
N GLN A 220 -23.73 26.34 2.55
CA GLN A 220 -22.68 25.82 3.41
C GLN A 220 -21.84 24.80 2.65
N ILE A 221 -20.53 25.01 2.60
CA ILE A 221 -19.56 24.10 1.97
C ILE A 221 -18.49 23.75 2.97
N SER A 222 -18.35 22.46 3.27
CA SER A 222 -17.25 21.91 4.09
C SER A 222 -16.13 21.47 3.18
N PHE A 223 -14.90 21.77 3.58
CA PHE A 223 -13.69 21.42 2.83
C PHE A 223 -12.89 20.32 3.52
N ASN A 224 -12.33 19.44 2.71
CA ASN A 224 -11.28 18.56 3.15
C ASN A 224 -10.00 19.39 3.37
N PRO A 225 -9.16 19.11 4.38
CA PRO A 225 -7.93 19.85 4.63
C PRO A 225 -6.89 19.76 3.51
N GLN A 226 -7.06 18.89 2.53
CA GLN A 226 -6.09 18.68 1.45
C GLN A 226 -6.57 19.27 0.12
N MET A 227 -7.17 18.47 -0.74
CA MET A 227 -7.64 18.90 -2.05
C MET A 227 -9.17 18.83 -2.13
N ASN A 228 -9.77 19.87 -2.65
CA ASN A 228 -11.19 19.92 -2.92
C ASN A 228 -11.41 20.23 -4.41
N THR A 229 -12.36 19.56 -5.03
CA THR A 229 -12.68 19.75 -6.43
C THR A 229 -14.13 20.26 -6.55
N ILE A 230 -14.32 21.37 -7.24
CA ILE A 230 -15.64 21.92 -7.54
C ILE A 230 -15.98 21.53 -8.98
N ILE A 231 -17.02 20.70 -9.14
CA ILE A 231 -17.47 20.19 -10.43
C ILE A 231 -18.83 20.76 -10.77
N GLY A 232 -19.05 21.09 -12.03
CA GLY A 232 -20.36 21.59 -12.51
C GLY A 232 -20.26 22.09 -13.94
N GLY A 233 -21.39 22.23 -14.62
CA GLY A 233 -21.51 22.74 -15.98
C GLY A 233 -21.10 24.20 -16.13
N ARG A 234 -21.15 24.73 -17.38
CA ARG A 234 -20.91 26.15 -17.65
C ARG A 234 -22.02 26.98 -16.98
N GLY A 235 -21.64 28.04 -16.30
CA GLY A 235 -22.61 28.95 -15.63
C GLY A 235 -23.08 28.49 -14.23
N SER A 236 -22.62 27.35 -13.71
CA SER A 236 -23.07 26.81 -12.40
C SER A 236 -22.47 27.53 -11.16
N GLY A 237 -21.84 28.68 -11.30
CA GLY A 237 -21.35 29.47 -10.17
C GLY A 237 -19.97 29.04 -9.59
N LYS A 238 -19.27 28.04 -10.16
CA LYS A 238 -17.95 27.57 -9.67
C LYS A 238 -16.95 28.70 -9.45
N SER A 239 -16.80 29.57 -10.46
CA SER A 239 -15.86 30.70 -10.40
C SER A 239 -16.32 31.77 -9.39
N SER A 240 -17.62 31.90 -9.15
CA SER A 240 -18.15 32.81 -8.13
C SER A 240 -17.76 32.35 -6.73
N ILE A 241 -17.90 31.06 -6.42
CA ILE A 241 -17.47 30.47 -5.13
C ILE A 241 -15.97 30.70 -4.91
N ILE A 242 -15.13 30.40 -5.91
CA ILE A 242 -13.67 30.59 -5.81
C ILE A 242 -13.31 32.06 -5.58
N ARG A 243 -13.97 32.98 -6.30
CA ARG A 243 -13.75 34.43 -6.14
C ARG A 243 -14.20 34.94 -4.78
N THR A 244 -15.31 34.42 -4.23
CA THR A 244 -15.78 34.76 -2.89
C THR A 244 -14.80 34.35 -1.84
N ILE A 245 -14.25 33.12 -1.96
CA ILE A 245 -13.19 32.62 -1.05
C ILE A 245 -11.96 33.53 -1.13
N ALA A 246 -11.48 33.80 -2.34
CA ALA A 246 -10.31 34.65 -2.54
C ALA A 246 -10.51 36.06 -2.00
N GLY A 247 -11.69 36.67 -2.22
CA GLY A 247 -12.04 37.97 -1.69
C GLY A 247 -12.10 38.01 -0.17
N ALA A 248 -12.69 37.00 0.46
CA ALA A 248 -12.71 36.87 1.91
C ALA A 248 -11.30 36.73 2.50
N MET A 249 -10.44 35.91 1.87
CA MET A 249 -9.05 35.74 2.34
C MET A 249 -8.21 37.01 2.19
N ASN A 250 -8.37 37.77 1.13
CA ASN A 250 -7.63 39.02 0.92
C ASN A 250 -8.07 40.11 1.92
N SER A 251 -9.27 40.08 2.46
CA SER A 251 -9.73 41.03 3.49
C SER A 251 -9.15 40.74 4.88
N PHE A 252 -8.54 39.56 5.09
CA PHE A 252 -7.84 39.20 6.34
C PHE A 252 -6.33 39.47 6.29
N SER A 253 -5.77 39.91 5.17
CA SER A 253 -4.33 40.21 5.01
C SER A 253 -4.00 41.70 5.12
N GLY A 254 -4.93 42.51 5.65
CA GLY A 254 -4.75 43.95 5.92
C GLY A 254 -4.46 44.25 7.37
#